data_d63ac7fe37b28b52245e1c9d104fc968
#
_entry.id   d63ac7fe37b28b52245e1c9d104fc968
#
_cell.length_a   1.000
_cell.length_b   1.000
_cell.length_c   1.000
_cell.angle_alpha   90.00
_cell.angle_beta   90.00
_cell.angle_gamma   90.00
#
_symmetry.space_group_name_H-M   'P 1'
#
loop_
_entity.id
_entity.type
_entity.pdbx_description
1 polymer ?
#
loop_
_entity_poly.entity_id
_entity_poly.type
_entity_poly.pdbx_seq_one_letter_code
_entity_poly.pdbx_strand_id
1 'polypeptide(L)'
;MKIEEQKITVREVAEGYLNDAEEGVVGYNKQLDIRPKYQREFVYKDKQRDEVIRTVMKGLPLNVMYWVDRGEQYEDDPDEPRYEVMDGQQRTISLCEYVDGSFSVDDKYFYNLPSDQQKRILDYELFVYVCEGTDSEKLEWFRIINIAGEQLTDQELRNAVYAGTWVSDAKRYFSKTNCPADSIGEDYLKGASIRQEYLETAISWIADAEGVSIEEYMAKHQNDASAIQLWNYFRSVIDWAQAVFPKKRKEMKGLPWGLFYNEHGHRTDLDPNELEKRIQELLQDEEVTKASGIYEYLLTGDEKCLSLRKFDRRVALR
;
A
#
# COMPACT_ATOMS: atom_id res chain seq x y z
N MET A 1 11.54 3.27 -21.52
CA MET A 1 10.56 2.19 -21.28
C MET A 1 10.00 1.68 -22.59
N LYS A 2 9.92 0.36 -22.79
CA LYS A 2 9.28 -0.31 -23.91
C LYS A 2 7.89 -0.79 -23.44
N ILE A 3 6.86 -0.62 -24.27
CA ILE A 3 5.51 -1.07 -23.98
C ILE A 3 5.02 -1.82 -25.22
N GLU A 4 4.55 -3.05 -25.02
CA GLU A 4 3.99 -3.87 -26.07
C GLU A 4 2.54 -4.23 -25.76
N GLU A 5 1.65 -4.04 -26.72
CA GLU A 5 0.27 -4.50 -26.60
C GLU A 5 0.19 -5.97 -26.99
N GLN A 6 -0.40 -6.77 -26.13
CA GLN A 6 -0.66 -8.20 -26.37
C GLN A 6 -2.14 -8.49 -26.16
N LYS A 7 -2.64 -9.47 -26.90
CA LYS A 7 -3.95 -10.05 -26.71
C LYS A 7 -3.79 -11.46 -26.16
N ILE A 8 -4.26 -11.66 -24.96
CA ILE A 8 -4.12 -12.92 -24.22
C ILE A 8 -5.53 -13.39 -23.86
N THR A 9 -5.85 -14.65 -24.16
CA THR A 9 -7.18 -15.18 -23.88
C THR A 9 -7.33 -15.53 -22.39
N VAL A 10 -8.57 -15.56 -21.91
CA VAL A 10 -8.88 -16.03 -20.55
C VAL A 10 -8.38 -17.48 -20.37
N ARG A 11 -8.43 -18.31 -21.41
CA ARG A 11 -7.89 -19.66 -21.42
C ARG A 11 -6.41 -19.68 -21.07
N GLU A 12 -5.62 -18.87 -21.76
CA GLU A 12 -4.16 -18.79 -21.55
C GLU A 12 -3.82 -18.31 -20.13
N VAL A 13 -4.53 -17.28 -19.65
CA VAL A 13 -4.28 -16.75 -18.30
C VAL A 13 -4.69 -17.74 -17.21
N ALA A 14 -5.79 -18.50 -17.43
CA ALA A 14 -6.27 -19.50 -16.47
C ALA A 14 -5.47 -20.80 -16.53
N GLU A 15 -4.65 -21.03 -17.56
CA GLU A 15 -3.79 -22.21 -17.63
C GLU A 15 -2.76 -22.21 -16.51
N GLY A 16 -2.72 -23.31 -15.76
CA GLY A 16 -1.82 -23.44 -14.60
C GLY A 16 -2.16 -22.51 -13.44
N TYR A 17 -3.41 -21.97 -13.38
CA TYR A 17 -3.84 -21.14 -12.27
C TYR A 17 -3.74 -21.86 -10.93
N LEU A 18 -3.12 -21.18 -9.98
CA LEU A 18 -3.02 -21.62 -8.59
C LEU A 18 -3.24 -20.40 -7.69
N ASN A 19 -4.06 -20.54 -6.67
CA ASN A 19 -4.26 -19.54 -5.63
C ASN A 19 -3.93 -20.17 -4.28
N ASP A 20 -2.72 -19.95 -3.81
CA ASP A 20 -2.24 -20.44 -2.54
C ASP A 20 -1.87 -19.30 -1.61
N ALA A 21 -2.14 -19.45 -0.31
CA ALA A 21 -1.90 -18.41 0.69
C ALA A 21 -0.41 -18.20 0.98
N GLU A 22 0.43 -19.23 0.83
CA GLU A 22 1.86 -19.21 1.11
C GLU A 22 2.68 -19.04 -0.19
N GLU A 23 2.31 -19.75 -1.25
CA GLU A 23 3.02 -19.76 -2.54
C GLU A 23 2.63 -18.59 -3.46
N GLY A 24 1.47 -17.96 -3.22
CA GLY A 24 1.00 -16.83 -4.01
C GLY A 24 -0.10 -17.18 -5.00
N VAL A 25 -0.32 -16.31 -6.00
CA VAL A 25 -1.34 -16.50 -7.04
C VAL A 25 -0.68 -16.41 -8.39
N VAL A 26 -0.64 -17.50 -9.11
CA VAL A 26 -0.01 -17.59 -10.43
C VAL A 26 -0.99 -18.07 -11.49
N GLY A 27 -0.69 -17.76 -12.75
CA GLY A 27 -1.43 -18.19 -13.92
C GLY A 27 -0.54 -18.13 -15.17
N TYR A 28 -1.17 -18.18 -16.37
CA TYR A 28 -0.44 -18.13 -17.63
C TYR A 28 0.69 -19.18 -17.67
N ASN A 29 0.30 -20.43 -17.39
CA ASN A 29 1.21 -21.56 -17.27
C ASN A 29 2.35 -21.31 -16.26
N LYS A 30 2.05 -20.67 -15.12
CA LYS A 30 2.98 -20.25 -14.07
C LYS A 30 3.98 -19.14 -14.47
N GLN A 31 3.84 -18.58 -15.66
CA GLN A 31 4.68 -17.48 -16.13
C GLN A 31 4.23 -16.10 -15.61
N LEU A 32 3.03 -16.02 -15.01
CA LEU A 32 2.46 -14.77 -14.48
C LEU A 32 2.25 -14.88 -12.98
N ASP A 33 2.91 -14.01 -12.22
CA ASP A 33 2.53 -13.73 -10.84
C ASP A 33 1.36 -12.74 -10.86
N ILE A 34 0.17 -13.24 -10.53
CA ILE A 34 -1.07 -12.45 -10.54
C ILE A 34 -1.17 -11.59 -9.29
N ARG A 35 -0.59 -12.05 -8.17
CA ARG A 35 -0.56 -11.32 -6.91
C ARG A 35 0.86 -11.25 -6.35
N PRO A 36 1.72 -10.45 -6.95
CA PRO A 36 3.05 -10.24 -6.42
C PRO A 36 3.02 -9.88 -4.93
N LYS A 37 4.00 -10.37 -4.17
CA LYS A 37 4.05 -10.21 -2.70
C LYS A 37 4.01 -8.75 -2.22
N TYR A 38 4.36 -7.81 -3.08
CA TYR A 38 4.30 -6.38 -2.80
C TYR A 38 2.91 -5.75 -3.03
N GLN A 39 1.98 -6.43 -3.71
CA GLN A 39 0.61 -5.94 -3.91
C GLN A 39 -0.29 -6.25 -2.71
N ARG A 40 -1.44 -5.57 -2.64
CA ARG A 40 -2.46 -5.80 -1.61
C ARG A 40 -3.18 -7.14 -1.82
N GLU A 41 -3.82 -7.62 -0.77
CA GLU A 41 -4.69 -8.78 -0.84
C GLU A 41 -5.90 -8.56 -1.77
N PHE A 42 -6.55 -9.65 -2.19
CA PHE A 42 -7.78 -9.59 -2.98
C PHE A 42 -8.90 -8.92 -2.18
N VAL A 43 -9.47 -7.84 -2.74
CA VAL A 43 -10.42 -6.97 -2.03
C VAL A 43 -11.77 -6.80 -2.74
N TYR A 44 -11.97 -7.38 -3.94
CA TYR A 44 -13.25 -7.30 -4.61
C TYR A 44 -14.35 -7.94 -3.75
N LYS A 45 -15.46 -7.22 -3.60
CA LYS A 45 -16.69 -7.79 -3.06
C LYS A 45 -17.38 -8.62 -4.14
N ASP A 46 -18.22 -9.57 -3.73
CA ASP A 46 -18.94 -10.47 -4.64
C ASP A 46 -19.56 -9.73 -5.84
N LYS A 47 -20.21 -8.60 -5.60
CA LYS A 47 -20.82 -7.80 -6.67
C LYS A 47 -19.81 -7.34 -7.74
N GLN A 48 -18.61 -6.94 -7.34
CA GLN A 48 -17.58 -6.46 -8.28
C GLN A 48 -17.00 -7.63 -9.08
N ARG A 49 -16.75 -8.74 -8.40
CA ARG A 49 -16.29 -9.99 -9.00
C ARG A 49 -17.28 -10.52 -10.04
N ASP A 50 -18.56 -10.58 -9.69
CA ASP A 50 -19.63 -11.03 -10.57
C ASP A 50 -19.77 -10.14 -11.80
N GLU A 51 -19.58 -8.82 -11.67
CA GLU A 51 -19.70 -7.90 -12.79
C GLU A 51 -18.58 -8.07 -13.82
N VAL A 52 -17.37 -8.47 -13.39
CA VAL A 52 -16.29 -8.87 -14.31
C VAL A 52 -16.76 -10.03 -15.20
N ILE A 53 -17.32 -11.07 -14.61
CA ILE A 53 -17.78 -12.26 -15.32
C ILE A 53 -18.95 -11.92 -16.24
N ARG A 54 -19.95 -11.14 -15.79
CA ARG A 54 -21.07 -10.69 -16.63
C ARG A 54 -20.61 -9.88 -17.84
N THR A 55 -19.57 -9.07 -17.66
CA THR A 55 -18.97 -8.26 -18.74
C THR A 55 -18.40 -9.17 -19.82
N VAL A 56 -17.62 -10.18 -19.43
CA VAL A 56 -17.06 -11.17 -20.37
C VAL A 56 -18.13 -12.01 -21.04
N MET A 57 -19.14 -12.49 -20.29
CA MET A 57 -20.27 -13.23 -20.84
C MET A 57 -21.04 -12.46 -21.92
N LYS A 58 -21.14 -11.13 -21.75
CA LYS A 58 -21.79 -10.23 -22.72
C LYS A 58 -20.89 -9.87 -23.89
N GLY A 59 -19.61 -10.24 -23.88
CA GLY A 59 -18.63 -9.85 -24.90
C GLY A 59 -18.31 -8.35 -24.87
N LEU A 60 -18.52 -7.68 -23.73
CA LEU A 60 -18.21 -6.27 -23.57
C LEU A 60 -16.73 -6.11 -23.18
N PRO A 61 -16.06 -4.99 -23.56
CA PRO A 61 -14.65 -4.81 -23.26
C PRO A 61 -14.43 -4.62 -21.75
N LEU A 62 -13.44 -5.34 -21.21
CA LEU A 62 -12.84 -5.04 -19.92
C LEU A 62 -11.77 -3.95 -20.09
N ASN A 63 -11.50 -3.20 -19.01
CA ASN A 63 -10.37 -2.29 -18.99
C ASN A 63 -9.07 -3.08 -19.25
N VAL A 64 -8.13 -2.43 -19.94
CA VAL A 64 -6.81 -2.98 -20.22
C VAL A 64 -6.09 -3.39 -18.92
N MET A 65 -5.22 -4.37 -19.03
CA MET A 65 -4.36 -4.86 -17.94
C MET A 65 -2.93 -4.44 -18.20
N TYR A 66 -2.15 -4.32 -17.15
CA TYR A 66 -0.76 -3.93 -17.23
C TYR A 66 0.11 -4.95 -16.53
N TRP A 67 1.07 -5.51 -17.28
CA TRP A 67 2.02 -6.47 -16.79
C TRP A 67 3.44 -5.91 -16.89
N VAL A 68 4.31 -6.33 -16.00
CA VAL A 68 5.75 -6.04 -16.05
C VAL A 68 6.45 -7.28 -16.54
N ASP A 69 7.30 -7.14 -17.57
CA ASP A 69 8.27 -8.16 -17.95
C ASP A 69 9.52 -8.01 -17.06
N ARG A 70 9.85 -9.04 -16.31
CA ARG A 70 11.01 -9.09 -15.42
C ARG A 70 12.31 -9.43 -16.17
N GLY A 71 12.16 -9.93 -17.40
CA GLY A 71 13.26 -10.27 -18.29
C GLY A 71 13.32 -11.75 -18.69
N GLU A 72 13.98 -12.01 -19.80
CA GLU A 72 14.09 -13.35 -20.39
C GLU A 72 14.76 -14.39 -19.47
N GLN A 73 15.58 -13.96 -18.50
CA GLN A 73 16.21 -14.85 -17.53
C GLN A 73 15.22 -15.63 -16.64
N TYR A 74 13.97 -15.20 -16.59
CA TYR A 74 12.87 -15.86 -15.83
C TYR A 74 11.95 -16.73 -16.70
N GLU A 75 12.16 -16.81 -18.02
CA GLU A 75 11.23 -17.49 -18.95
C GLU A 75 11.08 -18.98 -18.65
N ASP A 76 12.16 -19.63 -18.25
CA ASP A 76 12.20 -21.06 -17.95
C ASP A 76 12.40 -21.36 -16.44
N ASP A 77 12.30 -20.35 -15.58
CA ASP A 77 12.44 -20.54 -14.14
C ASP A 77 11.13 -21.11 -13.56
N PRO A 78 11.13 -22.33 -12.99
CA PRO A 78 9.92 -22.92 -12.45
C PRO A 78 9.42 -22.25 -11.16
N ASP A 79 10.30 -21.53 -10.47
CA ASP A 79 10.03 -20.94 -9.15
C ASP A 79 9.76 -19.44 -9.23
N GLU A 80 10.14 -18.79 -10.35
CA GLU A 80 10.07 -17.32 -10.52
C GLU A 80 9.36 -16.95 -11.82
N PRO A 81 8.09 -16.46 -11.77
CA PRO A 81 7.35 -16.04 -12.95
C PRO A 81 8.06 -14.90 -13.71
N ARG A 82 8.05 -14.96 -15.05
CA ARG A 82 8.61 -13.92 -15.91
C ARG A 82 7.81 -12.60 -15.82
N TYR A 83 6.48 -12.72 -15.72
CA TYR A 83 5.59 -11.57 -15.72
C TYR A 83 4.97 -11.35 -14.35
N GLU A 84 4.71 -10.09 -14.02
CA GLU A 84 3.97 -9.70 -12.82
C GLU A 84 2.80 -8.79 -13.21
N VAL A 85 1.62 -9.04 -12.64
CA VAL A 85 0.47 -8.15 -12.82
C VAL A 85 0.72 -6.87 -12.07
N MET A 86 0.72 -5.75 -12.79
CA MET A 86 0.81 -4.42 -12.20
C MET A 86 -0.56 -3.81 -11.93
N ASP A 87 -1.45 -3.83 -12.92
CA ASP A 87 -2.88 -3.53 -12.77
C ASP A 87 -3.72 -4.58 -13.47
N GLY A 88 -4.89 -4.84 -12.92
CA GLY A 88 -5.80 -5.89 -13.37
C GLY A 88 -5.82 -7.13 -12.49
N GLN A 89 -5.09 -7.16 -11.37
CA GLN A 89 -5.05 -8.28 -10.41
C GLN A 89 -6.45 -8.80 -10.07
N GLN A 90 -7.35 -7.93 -9.64
CA GLN A 90 -8.68 -8.30 -9.18
C GLN A 90 -9.51 -8.91 -10.31
N ARG A 91 -9.40 -8.37 -11.52
CA ARG A 91 -10.07 -8.89 -12.73
C ARG A 91 -9.52 -10.25 -13.12
N THR A 92 -8.21 -10.38 -13.13
CA THR A 92 -7.52 -11.63 -13.47
C THR A 92 -7.89 -12.75 -12.51
N ILE A 93 -7.81 -12.51 -11.19
CA ILE A 93 -8.20 -13.49 -10.17
C ILE A 93 -9.68 -13.88 -10.34
N SER A 94 -10.59 -12.91 -10.54
CA SER A 94 -12.01 -13.20 -10.73
C SER A 94 -12.27 -14.11 -11.92
N LEU A 95 -11.57 -13.88 -13.04
CA LEU A 95 -11.69 -14.73 -14.24
C LEU A 95 -11.16 -16.14 -14.00
N CYS A 96 -9.98 -16.27 -13.41
CA CYS A 96 -9.36 -17.56 -13.13
C CYS A 96 -10.18 -18.36 -12.12
N GLU A 97 -10.63 -17.76 -11.02
CA GLU A 97 -11.46 -18.41 -10.01
C GLU A 97 -12.82 -18.86 -10.56
N TYR A 98 -13.40 -18.07 -11.48
CA TYR A 98 -14.65 -18.48 -12.13
C TYR A 98 -14.44 -19.70 -13.04
N VAL A 99 -13.38 -19.69 -13.85
CA VAL A 99 -13.02 -20.83 -14.74
C VAL A 99 -12.69 -22.06 -13.91
N ASP A 100 -12.01 -21.90 -12.80
CA ASP A 100 -11.70 -22.98 -11.85
C ASP A 100 -12.95 -23.52 -11.13
N GLY A 101 -14.06 -22.78 -11.14
CA GLY A 101 -15.31 -23.16 -10.51
C GLY A 101 -15.40 -22.83 -9.03
N SER A 102 -14.60 -21.91 -8.53
CA SER A 102 -14.58 -21.51 -7.11
C SER A 102 -15.83 -20.75 -6.68
N PHE A 103 -16.55 -20.12 -7.60
CA PHE A 103 -17.80 -19.41 -7.31
C PHE A 103 -18.78 -19.44 -8.51
N SER A 104 -20.03 -19.08 -8.24
CA SER A 104 -21.11 -18.98 -9.24
C SER A 104 -21.50 -17.54 -9.50
N VAL A 105 -21.95 -17.24 -10.73
CA VAL A 105 -22.57 -15.98 -11.11
C VAL A 105 -23.98 -16.27 -11.62
N ASP A 106 -24.98 -15.56 -11.10
CA ASP A 106 -26.41 -15.79 -11.41
C ASP A 106 -26.79 -17.29 -11.26
N ASP A 107 -26.35 -17.89 -10.13
CA ASP A 107 -26.55 -19.31 -9.76
C ASP A 107 -25.92 -20.33 -10.75
N LYS A 108 -24.98 -19.89 -11.61
CA LYS A 108 -24.29 -20.75 -12.58
C LYS A 108 -22.79 -20.76 -12.31
N TYR A 109 -22.27 -21.95 -12.08
CA TYR A 109 -20.84 -22.22 -12.11
C TYR A 109 -20.35 -22.36 -13.57
N PHE A 110 -19.09 -22.08 -13.83
CA PHE A 110 -18.51 -22.22 -15.16
C PHE A 110 -18.76 -23.59 -15.78
N TYR A 111 -18.54 -24.67 -15.03
CA TYR A 111 -18.72 -26.06 -15.49
C TYR A 111 -20.20 -26.44 -15.76
N ASN A 112 -21.17 -25.64 -15.27
CA ASN A 112 -22.59 -25.83 -15.54
C ASN A 112 -23.10 -25.05 -16.77
N LEU A 113 -22.23 -24.22 -17.38
CA LEU A 113 -22.59 -23.49 -18.59
C LEU A 113 -22.62 -24.41 -19.83
N PRO A 114 -23.47 -24.13 -20.82
CA PRO A 114 -23.37 -24.75 -22.14
C PRO A 114 -21.97 -24.57 -22.76
N SER A 115 -21.51 -25.57 -23.53
CA SER A 115 -20.14 -25.58 -24.07
C SER A 115 -19.80 -24.39 -24.95
N ASP A 116 -20.77 -23.82 -25.66
CA ASP A 116 -20.60 -22.60 -26.46
C ASP A 116 -20.36 -21.35 -25.57
N GLN A 117 -20.99 -21.29 -24.40
CA GLN A 117 -20.79 -20.21 -23.44
C GLN A 117 -19.44 -20.37 -22.73
N GLN A 118 -19.08 -21.58 -22.33
CA GLN A 118 -17.74 -21.86 -21.79
C GLN A 118 -16.65 -21.44 -22.78
N LYS A 119 -16.80 -21.87 -24.06
CA LYS A 119 -15.86 -21.50 -25.12
C LYS A 119 -15.77 -19.99 -25.30
N ARG A 120 -16.89 -19.28 -25.30
CA ARG A 120 -16.91 -17.82 -25.43
C ARG A 120 -16.14 -17.12 -24.30
N ILE A 121 -16.25 -17.60 -23.07
CA ILE A 121 -15.50 -17.07 -21.91
C ILE A 121 -14.02 -17.37 -22.06
N LEU A 122 -13.67 -18.62 -22.39
CA LEU A 122 -12.27 -19.03 -22.52
C LEU A 122 -11.55 -18.32 -23.68
N ASP A 123 -12.24 -18.07 -24.78
CA ASP A 123 -11.67 -17.42 -25.97
C ASP A 123 -11.81 -15.88 -25.93
N TYR A 124 -12.29 -15.33 -24.79
CA TYR A 124 -12.35 -13.88 -24.61
C TYR A 124 -10.94 -13.30 -24.54
N GLU A 125 -10.65 -12.31 -25.39
CA GLU A 125 -9.35 -11.64 -25.46
C GLU A 125 -9.23 -10.52 -24.42
N LEU A 126 -8.21 -10.60 -23.57
CA LEU A 126 -7.77 -9.57 -22.67
C LEU A 126 -6.73 -8.70 -23.37
N PHE A 127 -6.88 -7.40 -23.28
CA PHE A 127 -5.88 -6.45 -23.76
C PHE A 127 -4.87 -6.18 -22.64
N VAL A 128 -3.62 -6.53 -22.89
CA VAL A 128 -2.54 -6.45 -21.91
C VAL A 128 -1.41 -5.59 -22.48
N TYR A 129 -1.01 -4.56 -21.75
CA TYR A 129 0.23 -3.85 -22.00
C TYR A 129 1.35 -4.46 -21.16
N VAL A 130 2.34 -5.03 -21.84
CA VAL A 130 3.55 -5.56 -21.22
C VAL A 130 4.63 -4.49 -21.24
N CYS A 131 5.17 -4.17 -20.07
CA CYS A 131 6.08 -3.06 -19.85
C CYS A 131 7.45 -3.55 -19.44
N GLU A 132 8.49 -3.05 -20.13
CA GLU A 132 9.89 -3.28 -19.82
C GLU A 132 10.59 -1.93 -19.68
N GLY A 133 11.37 -1.71 -18.63
CA GLY A 133 12.09 -0.45 -18.41
C GLY A 133 12.75 -0.39 -17.05
N THR A 134 13.42 0.74 -16.79
CA THR A 134 13.98 1.03 -15.46
C THR A 134 12.89 1.28 -14.44
N ASP A 135 13.20 1.11 -13.16
CA ASP A 135 12.25 1.31 -12.08
C ASP A 135 11.69 2.74 -12.06
N SER A 136 12.51 3.73 -12.34
CA SER A 136 12.08 5.12 -12.43
C SER A 136 11.08 5.35 -13.57
N GLU A 137 11.30 4.78 -14.76
CA GLU A 137 10.38 4.87 -15.89
C GLU A 137 9.06 4.16 -15.62
N LYS A 138 9.12 2.97 -14.99
CA LYS A 138 7.93 2.21 -14.58
C LYS A 138 7.10 3.02 -13.58
N LEU A 139 7.74 3.60 -12.55
CA LEU A 139 7.06 4.39 -11.52
C LEU A 139 6.34 5.62 -12.10
N GLU A 140 7.01 6.37 -12.97
CA GLU A 140 6.43 7.53 -13.63
C GLU A 140 5.21 7.14 -14.47
N TRP A 141 5.35 6.09 -15.27
CA TRP A 141 4.27 5.64 -16.12
C TRP A 141 3.07 5.11 -15.34
N PHE A 142 3.32 4.37 -14.25
CA PHE A 142 2.25 3.86 -13.39
C PHE A 142 1.48 4.97 -12.68
N ARG A 143 2.13 6.05 -12.30
CA ARG A 143 1.44 7.25 -11.80
C ARG A 143 0.47 7.81 -12.83
N ILE A 144 0.85 7.80 -14.11
CA ILE A 144 0.01 8.31 -15.19
C ILE A 144 -1.22 7.42 -15.43
N ILE A 145 -1.05 6.10 -15.50
CA ILE A 145 -2.16 5.17 -15.78
C ILE A 145 -3.11 5.01 -14.60
N ASN A 146 -2.65 5.23 -13.38
CA ASN A 146 -3.45 5.10 -12.16
C ASN A 146 -4.58 6.16 -12.05
N ILE A 147 -4.66 7.11 -12.99
CA ILE A 147 -5.66 8.18 -12.98
C ILE A 147 -7.08 7.66 -13.29
N ALA A 148 -7.23 6.51 -13.94
CA ALA A 148 -8.49 6.07 -14.55
C ALA A 148 -9.24 4.91 -13.85
N GLY A 149 -8.76 4.40 -12.70
CA GLY A 149 -9.33 3.23 -12.02
C GLY A 149 -9.47 3.36 -10.51
N GLU A 150 -9.52 2.24 -9.79
CA GLU A 150 -9.35 2.23 -8.35
C GLU A 150 -7.90 2.57 -8.03
N GLN A 151 -7.68 3.82 -7.64
CA GLN A 151 -6.35 4.40 -7.51
C GLN A 151 -5.49 3.64 -6.51
N LEU A 152 -4.32 3.21 -6.97
CA LEU A 152 -3.25 2.75 -6.10
C LEU A 152 -2.67 3.95 -5.33
N THR A 153 -2.26 3.72 -4.10
CA THR A 153 -1.51 4.72 -3.35
C THR A 153 -0.10 4.85 -3.92
N ASP A 154 0.57 5.96 -3.64
CA ASP A 154 1.97 6.14 -4.05
C ASP A 154 2.87 5.01 -3.52
N GLN A 155 2.58 4.51 -2.32
CA GLN A 155 3.34 3.42 -1.75
C GLN A 155 3.06 2.08 -2.43
N GLU A 156 1.82 1.81 -2.86
CA GLU A 156 1.52 0.63 -3.67
C GLU A 156 2.29 0.64 -5.00
N LEU A 157 2.41 1.81 -5.62
CA LEU A 157 3.21 2.00 -6.85
C LEU A 157 4.70 1.78 -6.58
N ARG A 158 5.25 2.37 -5.50
CA ARG A 158 6.66 2.15 -5.10
C ARG A 158 6.93 0.68 -4.80
N ASN A 159 6.03 0.00 -4.10
CA ASN A 159 6.17 -1.42 -3.80
C ASN A 159 6.29 -2.29 -5.04
N ALA A 160 5.64 -1.90 -6.14
CA ALA A 160 5.72 -2.58 -7.40
C ALA A 160 7.05 -2.34 -8.12
N VAL A 161 7.50 -1.09 -8.15
CA VAL A 161 8.74 -0.70 -8.83
C VAL A 161 9.98 -1.22 -8.12
N TYR A 162 9.99 -1.13 -6.79
CA TYR A 162 11.09 -1.62 -5.94
C TYR A 162 10.79 -3.00 -5.35
N ALA A 163 10.07 -3.84 -6.12
CA ALA A 163 9.78 -5.21 -5.71
C ALA A 163 11.06 -5.98 -5.39
N GLY A 164 11.03 -6.75 -4.30
CA GLY A 164 12.18 -7.51 -3.83
C GLY A 164 11.94 -8.15 -2.48
N THR A 165 12.95 -8.85 -1.98
CA THR A 165 12.89 -9.55 -0.69
C THR A 165 12.60 -8.61 0.46
N TRP A 166 13.18 -7.42 0.44
CA TRP A 166 12.99 -6.41 1.48
C TRP A 166 11.53 -5.91 1.58
N VAL A 167 10.92 -5.51 0.45
CA VAL A 167 9.52 -5.06 0.44
C VAL A 167 8.58 -6.18 0.90
N SER A 168 8.85 -7.42 0.46
CA SER A 168 8.06 -8.58 0.85
C SER A 168 8.11 -8.84 2.35
N ASP A 169 9.29 -8.69 2.97
CA ASP A 169 9.46 -8.81 4.43
C ASP A 169 8.85 -7.60 5.17
N ALA A 170 9.04 -6.37 4.67
CA ALA A 170 8.46 -5.15 5.24
C ALA A 170 6.93 -5.25 5.36
N LYS A 171 6.26 -5.80 4.36
CA LYS A 171 4.79 -5.98 4.37
C LYS A 171 4.30 -6.90 5.49
N ARG A 172 5.10 -7.83 5.96
CA ARG A 172 4.74 -8.69 7.11
C ARG A 172 4.54 -7.86 8.39
N TYR A 173 5.30 -6.77 8.53
CA TYR A 173 5.22 -5.90 9.70
C TYR A 173 4.16 -4.80 9.55
N PHE A 174 3.93 -4.29 8.32
CA PHE A 174 3.23 -3.02 8.13
C PHE A 174 1.95 -3.10 7.28
N SER A 175 1.72 -4.17 6.51
CA SER A 175 0.77 -4.13 5.40
C SER A 175 -0.27 -5.25 5.39
N LYS A 176 -0.44 -5.96 6.48
CA LYS A 176 -1.48 -7.00 6.64
C LYS A 176 -2.49 -6.58 7.70
N THR A 177 -3.69 -7.10 7.60
CA THR A 177 -4.68 -6.97 8.68
C THR A 177 -4.13 -7.57 9.98
N ASN A 178 -4.23 -6.83 11.07
CA ASN A 178 -3.65 -7.19 12.37
C ASN A 178 -2.13 -7.42 12.35
N CYS A 179 -1.43 -6.70 11.48
CA CYS A 179 0.04 -6.76 11.46
C CYS A 179 0.65 -6.16 12.74
N PRO A 180 1.93 -6.45 13.04
CA PRO A 180 2.59 -5.90 14.22
C PRO A 180 2.49 -4.38 14.35
N ALA A 181 2.52 -3.63 13.24
CA ALA A 181 2.40 -2.18 13.23
C ALA A 181 1.00 -1.70 13.63
N ASP A 182 -0.08 -2.44 13.31
CA ASP A 182 -1.42 -2.11 13.79
C ASP A 182 -1.47 -2.14 15.32
N SER A 183 -0.85 -3.15 15.95
CA SER A 183 -0.91 -3.35 17.40
C SER A 183 -0.27 -2.23 18.21
N ILE A 184 0.81 -1.62 17.69
CA ILE A 184 1.57 -0.60 18.45
C ILE A 184 1.37 0.80 17.88
N GLY A 185 0.97 0.94 16.60
CA GLY A 185 0.87 2.20 15.87
C GLY A 185 -0.53 2.80 15.81
N GLU A 186 -1.59 2.08 16.19
CA GLU A 186 -2.98 2.49 16.03
C GLU A 186 -3.30 3.87 16.59
N ASP A 187 -2.72 4.22 17.74
CA ASP A 187 -2.93 5.52 18.40
C ASP A 187 -2.09 6.67 17.79
N TYR A 188 -1.08 6.34 17.01
CA TYR A 188 -0.08 7.29 16.49
C TYR A 188 -0.20 7.54 14.99
N LEU A 189 -0.63 6.54 14.21
CA LEU A 189 -0.70 6.58 12.76
C LEU A 189 -2.11 6.87 12.25
N LYS A 190 -2.18 7.55 11.11
CA LYS A 190 -3.40 7.66 10.30
C LYS A 190 -3.37 6.65 9.17
N GLY A 191 -4.56 6.39 8.61
CA GLY A 191 -4.72 5.49 7.46
C GLY A 191 -4.92 4.04 7.88
N ALA A 192 -4.71 3.13 6.95
CA ALA A 192 -4.87 1.69 7.11
C ALA A 192 -3.64 0.93 6.62
N SER A 193 -3.20 -0.06 7.38
CA SER A 193 -2.07 -0.91 7.03
C SER A 193 -2.25 -1.60 5.67
N ILE A 194 -3.45 -2.10 5.39
CA ILE A 194 -3.79 -2.76 4.12
C ILE A 194 -3.63 -1.85 2.89
N ARG A 195 -3.77 -0.52 3.06
CA ARG A 195 -3.56 0.48 2.00
C ARG A 195 -2.10 0.95 1.93
N GLN A 196 -1.19 0.26 2.59
CA GLN A 196 0.25 0.54 2.64
C GLN A 196 0.64 1.87 3.34
N GLU A 197 -0.33 2.59 3.93
CA GLU A 197 -0.08 3.91 4.53
C GLU A 197 0.84 3.83 5.76
N TYR A 198 0.78 2.72 6.51
CA TYR A 198 1.70 2.48 7.64
C TYR A 198 3.13 2.22 7.16
N LEU A 199 3.27 1.44 6.08
CA LEU A 199 4.57 1.19 5.46
C LEU A 199 5.17 2.50 4.91
N GLU A 200 4.38 3.27 4.17
CA GLU A 200 4.81 4.58 3.65
C GLU A 200 5.31 5.50 4.75
N THR A 201 4.53 5.59 5.83
CA THR A 201 4.88 6.43 6.99
C THR A 201 6.19 5.98 7.63
N ALA A 202 6.37 4.68 7.85
CA ALA A 202 7.59 4.14 8.45
C ALA A 202 8.82 4.39 7.55
N ILE A 203 8.69 4.18 6.23
CA ILE A 203 9.78 4.45 5.28
C ILE A 203 10.09 5.95 5.23
N SER A 204 9.07 6.81 5.18
CA SER A 204 9.30 8.26 5.14
C SER A 204 10.07 8.77 6.35
N TRP A 205 9.81 8.20 7.53
CA TRP A 205 10.50 8.58 8.77
C TRP A 205 11.96 8.15 8.79
N ILE A 206 12.26 6.91 8.36
CA ILE A 206 13.64 6.42 8.33
C ILE A 206 14.44 7.07 7.19
N ALA A 207 13.82 7.34 6.06
CA ALA A 207 14.43 8.04 4.95
C ALA A 207 14.81 9.47 5.33
N ASP A 208 13.95 10.18 6.08
CA ASP A 208 14.26 11.49 6.66
C ASP A 208 15.48 11.41 7.62
N ALA A 209 15.54 10.40 8.48
CA ALA A 209 16.68 10.18 9.37
C ALA A 209 18.00 9.95 8.62
N GLU A 210 17.94 9.32 7.44
CA GLU A 210 19.12 9.10 6.57
C GLU A 210 19.37 10.27 5.60
N GLY A 211 18.48 11.25 5.50
CA GLY A 211 18.58 12.39 4.60
C GLY A 211 18.42 12.03 3.12
N VAL A 212 17.62 11.01 2.81
CA VAL A 212 17.34 10.52 1.46
C VAL A 212 15.84 10.55 1.15
N SER A 213 15.46 10.38 -0.12
CA SER A 213 14.06 10.19 -0.51
C SER A 213 13.56 8.77 -0.19
N ILE A 214 12.23 8.58 -0.17
CA ILE A 214 11.61 7.26 -0.01
C ILE A 214 12.10 6.32 -1.13
N GLU A 215 12.16 6.81 -2.36
CA GLU A 215 12.58 6.09 -3.54
C GLU A 215 14.04 5.64 -3.43
N GLU A 216 14.94 6.54 -3.01
CA GLU A 216 16.36 6.22 -2.80
C GLU A 216 16.55 5.19 -1.69
N TYR A 217 15.79 5.31 -0.59
CA TYR A 217 15.83 4.34 0.50
C TYR A 217 15.36 2.96 0.02
N MET A 218 14.23 2.88 -0.68
CA MET A 218 13.70 1.61 -1.20
C MET A 218 14.61 0.97 -2.24
N ALA A 219 15.18 1.76 -3.16
CA ALA A 219 16.14 1.26 -4.16
C ALA A 219 17.40 0.68 -3.51
N LYS A 220 17.94 1.37 -2.49
CA LYS A 220 19.14 0.93 -1.74
C LYS A 220 18.93 -0.42 -1.05
N HIS A 221 17.74 -0.63 -0.49
CA HIS A 221 17.40 -1.81 0.32
C HIS A 221 16.69 -2.91 -0.46
N GLN A 222 16.30 -2.72 -1.72
CA GLN A 222 15.45 -3.60 -2.53
C GLN A 222 15.81 -5.09 -2.40
N ASN A 223 17.10 -5.42 -2.40
CA ASN A 223 17.63 -6.78 -2.38
C ASN A 223 18.06 -7.27 -0.98
N ASP A 224 17.81 -6.47 0.07
CA ASP A 224 18.10 -6.90 1.43
C ASP A 224 17.18 -8.05 1.83
N ALA A 225 17.73 -9.03 2.53
CA ALA A 225 16.98 -10.23 2.95
C ALA A 225 15.88 -9.94 3.98
N SER A 226 15.95 -8.80 4.67
CA SER A 226 15.03 -8.46 5.77
C SER A 226 14.83 -6.96 5.95
N ALA A 227 13.62 -6.56 6.30
CA ALA A 227 13.25 -5.20 6.68
C ALA A 227 13.28 -4.97 8.20
N ILE A 228 14.01 -5.81 8.94
CA ILE A 228 14.07 -5.73 10.41
C ILE A 228 14.61 -4.39 10.92
N GLN A 229 15.47 -3.71 10.16
CA GLN A 229 15.97 -2.37 10.52
C GLN A 229 14.84 -1.34 10.51
N LEU A 230 14.00 -1.34 9.47
CA LEU A 230 12.82 -0.49 9.40
C LEU A 230 11.87 -0.75 10.57
N TRP A 231 11.62 -2.03 10.87
CA TRP A 231 10.75 -2.43 11.97
C TRP A 231 11.29 -1.96 13.33
N ASN A 232 12.57 -2.17 13.60
CA ASN A 232 13.20 -1.74 14.86
C ASN A 232 13.21 -0.21 15.00
N TYR A 233 13.50 0.50 13.91
CA TYR A 233 13.41 1.96 13.90
C TYR A 233 11.99 2.44 14.21
N PHE A 234 10.99 1.90 13.53
CA PHE A 234 9.58 2.23 13.76
C PHE A 234 9.18 2.01 15.23
N ARG A 235 9.55 0.86 15.79
CA ARG A 235 9.32 0.58 17.21
C ARG A 235 9.98 1.61 18.11
N SER A 236 11.23 1.97 17.84
CA SER A 236 11.94 2.99 18.64
C SER A 236 11.22 4.33 18.61
N VAL A 237 10.65 4.72 17.46
CA VAL A 237 9.84 5.94 17.34
C VAL A 237 8.60 5.86 18.24
N ILE A 238 7.85 4.75 18.16
CA ILE A 238 6.62 4.58 18.94
C ILE A 238 6.92 4.49 20.43
N ASP A 239 7.94 3.71 20.82
CA ASP A 239 8.37 3.56 22.22
C ASP A 239 8.80 4.92 22.80
N TRP A 240 9.55 5.71 22.03
CA TRP A 240 9.91 7.08 22.44
C TRP A 240 8.68 7.98 22.58
N ALA A 241 7.79 7.99 21.61
CA ALA A 241 6.59 8.80 21.69
C ALA A 241 5.72 8.44 22.91
N GLN A 242 5.63 7.16 23.24
CA GLN A 242 4.93 6.67 24.41
C GLN A 242 5.65 7.03 25.73
N ALA A 243 6.97 7.00 25.74
CA ALA A 243 7.77 7.37 26.91
C ALA A 243 7.65 8.87 27.23
N VAL A 244 7.70 9.72 26.19
CA VAL A 244 7.61 11.19 26.34
C VAL A 244 6.17 11.64 26.58
N PHE A 245 5.18 11.01 25.92
CA PHE A 245 3.76 11.32 26.01
C PHE A 245 2.93 10.09 26.39
N PRO A 246 2.98 9.66 27.65
CA PRO A 246 2.43 8.35 28.07
C PRO A 246 0.89 8.27 27.98
N LYS A 247 0.20 9.41 28.02
CA LYS A 247 -1.26 9.42 27.96
C LYS A 247 -1.74 9.56 26.54
N LYS A 248 -2.29 8.47 26.01
CA LYS A 248 -2.84 8.41 24.66
C LYS A 248 -4.03 9.34 24.45
N ARG A 249 -4.05 10.08 23.36
CA ARG A 249 -5.11 11.02 22.97
C ARG A 249 -5.32 10.99 21.45
N LYS A 250 -6.54 11.28 21.01
CA LYS A 250 -6.89 11.35 19.58
C LYS A 250 -6.07 12.38 18.79
N GLU A 251 -5.62 13.43 19.46
CA GLU A 251 -4.79 14.52 18.90
C GLU A 251 -3.39 14.05 18.50
N MET A 252 -2.94 12.92 19.03
CA MET A 252 -1.64 12.30 18.71
C MET A 252 -1.65 11.57 17.38
N LYS A 253 -2.85 11.17 16.91
CA LYS A 253 -2.99 10.35 15.73
C LYS A 253 -2.62 11.10 14.45
N GLY A 254 -1.59 10.61 13.76
CA GLY A 254 -1.11 11.15 12.49
C GLY A 254 -0.18 12.35 12.62
N LEU A 255 0.41 12.56 13.79
CA LEU A 255 1.54 13.46 13.95
C LEU A 255 2.81 12.86 13.32
N PRO A 256 3.76 13.67 12.91
CA PRO A 256 5.01 13.22 12.29
C PRO A 256 6.00 12.68 13.34
N TRP A 257 5.63 11.60 14.04
CA TRP A 257 6.37 11.07 15.18
C TRP A 257 7.81 10.70 14.86
N GLY A 258 8.06 10.19 13.65
CA GLY A 258 9.42 9.88 13.21
C GLY A 258 10.28 11.12 13.07
N LEU A 259 9.73 12.21 12.50
CA LEU A 259 10.46 13.47 12.40
C LEU A 259 10.77 14.04 13.79
N PHE A 260 9.79 14.00 14.71
CA PHE A 260 10.02 14.40 16.09
C PHE A 260 11.10 13.56 16.80
N TYR A 261 11.08 12.24 16.55
CA TYR A 261 12.09 11.33 17.06
C TYR A 261 13.49 11.63 16.48
N ASN A 262 13.58 11.85 15.17
CA ASN A 262 14.84 12.14 14.49
C ASN A 262 15.49 13.42 15.07
N GLU A 263 14.69 14.43 15.34
CA GLU A 263 15.17 15.72 15.84
C GLU A 263 15.36 15.74 17.36
N HIS A 264 14.45 15.11 18.12
CA HIS A 264 14.37 15.27 19.57
C HIS A 264 14.61 13.97 20.37
N GLY A 265 14.75 12.81 19.71
CA GLY A 265 14.90 11.52 20.38
C GLY A 265 16.11 11.38 21.30
N HIS A 266 17.13 12.21 21.07
CA HIS A 266 18.35 12.26 21.89
C HIS A 266 18.22 13.16 23.13
N ARG A 267 17.12 13.91 23.30
CA ARG A 267 16.91 14.84 24.42
C ARG A 267 16.60 14.08 25.71
N THR A 268 17.29 14.46 26.78
CA THR A 268 17.12 13.88 28.12
C THR A 268 16.37 14.82 29.09
N ASP A 269 16.03 16.03 28.64
CA ASP A 269 15.35 17.07 29.40
C ASP A 269 13.81 17.02 29.27
N LEU A 270 13.28 16.08 28.53
CA LEU A 270 11.83 15.89 28.33
C LEU A 270 11.25 15.10 29.52
N ASP A 271 10.71 15.82 30.52
CA ASP A 271 10.01 15.20 31.65
C ASP A 271 8.54 14.92 31.28
N PRO A 272 8.11 13.64 31.22
CA PRO A 272 6.75 13.27 30.84
C PRO A 272 5.67 13.86 31.76
N ASN A 273 5.96 14.07 33.05
CA ASN A 273 4.99 14.62 34.00
C ASN A 273 4.78 16.11 33.75
N GLU A 274 5.86 16.87 33.54
CA GLU A 274 5.78 18.28 33.22
C GLU A 274 5.12 18.52 31.87
N LEU A 275 5.45 17.68 30.87
CA LEU A 275 4.80 17.74 29.54
C LEU A 275 3.32 17.43 29.65
N GLU A 276 2.91 16.40 30.40
CA GLU A 276 1.50 16.07 30.59
C GLU A 276 0.72 17.20 31.27
N LYS A 277 1.29 17.83 32.31
CA LYS A 277 0.69 19.00 32.95
C LYS A 277 0.48 20.14 31.95
N ARG A 278 1.50 20.41 31.13
CA ARG A 278 1.44 21.49 30.15
C ARG A 278 0.45 21.19 29.02
N ILE A 279 0.32 19.93 28.60
CA ILE A 279 -0.71 19.51 27.65
C ILE A 279 -2.10 19.78 28.20
N GLN A 280 -2.36 19.45 29.47
CA GLN A 280 -3.68 19.69 30.08
C GLN A 280 -4.02 21.17 30.15
N GLU A 281 -3.06 22.02 30.49
CA GLU A 281 -3.22 23.48 30.51
C GLU A 281 -3.58 24.00 29.11
N LEU A 282 -2.81 23.61 28.09
CA LEU A 282 -3.00 24.08 26.72
C LEU A 282 -4.30 23.53 26.08
N LEU A 283 -4.75 22.34 26.45
CA LEU A 283 -6.04 21.79 25.99
C LEU A 283 -7.26 22.54 26.58
N GLN A 284 -7.08 23.24 27.72
CA GLN A 284 -8.11 24.04 28.35
C GLN A 284 -8.06 25.50 27.93
N ASP A 285 -7.01 25.90 27.23
CA ASP A 285 -6.80 27.28 26.77
C ASP A 285 -7.65 27.55 25.51
N GLU A 286 -8.62 28.45 25.63
CA GLU A 286 -9.51 28.85 24.53
C GLU A 286 -8.80 29.52 23.35
N GLU A 287 -7.59 30.01 23.56
CA GLU A 287 -6.79 30.63 22.51
C GLU A 287 -6.13 29.58 21.60
N VAL A 288 -5.92 28.35 22.07
CA VAL A 288 -5.33 27.25 21.30
C VAL A 288 -6.38 26.65 20.36
N THR A 289 -6.23 26.87 19.07
CA THR A 289 -7.20 26.37 18.06
C THR A 289 -6.78 25.05 17.42
N LYS A 290 -5.49 24.67 17.51
CA LYS A 290 -4.96 23.42 16.93
C LYS A 290 -4.38 22.54 18.05
N ALA A 291 -5.26 21.72 18.66
CA ALA A 291 -4.87 20.83 19.77
C ALA A 291 -3.75 19.82 19.38
N SER A 292 -3.71 19.33 18.14
CA SER A 292 -2.63 18.45 17.65
C SER A 292 -1.27 19.15 17.58
N GLY A 293 -1.24 20.47 17.45
CA GLY A 293 -0.01 21.27 17.43
C GLY A 293 0.66 21.44 18.81
N ILE A 294 -0.04 21.08 19.89
CA ILE A 294 0.50 21.16 21.26
C ILE A 294 1.76 20.29 21.39
N TYR A 295 1.78 19.11 20.83
CA TYR A 295 2.92 18.18 20.90
C TYR A 295 4.16 18.74 20.22
N GLU A 296 4.00 19.31 19.02
CA GLU A 296 5.07 19.97 18.27
C GLU A 296 5.56 21.22 19.02
N TYR A 297 4.66 22.03 19.55
CA TYR A 297 4.99 23.19 20.36
C TYR A 297 5.84 22.83 21.59
N LEU A 298 5.48 21.77 22.30
CA LEU A 298 6.20 21.33 23.50
C LEU A 298 7.62 20.82 23.19
N LEU A 299 7.84 20.31 21.98
CA LEU A 299 9.15 19.86 21.53
C LEU A 299 10.01 21.00 20.99
N THR A 300 9.41 21.95 20.23
CA THR A 300 10.14 22.99 19.50
C THR A 300 10.11 24.37 20.18
N GLY A 301 9.09 24.66 20.98
CA GLY A 301 8.83 25.98 21.54
C GLY A 301 8.17 26.95 20.55
N ASP A 302 7.82 26.53 19.32
CA ASP A 302 7.20 27.42 18.32
C ASP A 302 5.70 27.54 18.52
N GLU A 303 5.25 28.70 19.02
CA GLU A 303 3.83 29.02 19.26
C GLU A 303 2.96 28.96 17.99
N LYS A 304 3.57 29.04 16.78
CA LYS A 304 2.83 28.92 15.52
C LYS A 304 2.13 27.56 15.40
N CYS A 305 2.68 26.52 16.02
CA CYS A 305 2.10 25.18 16.04
C CYS A 305 0.72 25.15 16.70
N LEU A 306 0.46 26.03 17.66
CA LEU A 306 -0.80 26.14 18.41
C LEU A 306 -1.92 26.82 17.62
N SER A 307 -1.59 27.54 16.54
CA SER A 307 -2.55 28.34 15.75
C SER A 307 -3.43 29.21 16.64
N LEU A 308 -2.79 30.07 17.48
CA LEU A 308 -3.48 30.89 18.47
C LEU A 308 -4.54 31.80 17.83
N ARG A 309 -5.71 31.90 18.47
CA ARG A 309 -6.78 32.80 18.06
C ARG A 309 -6.32 34.24 18.18
N LYS A 310 -6.22 34.94 17.06
CA LYS A 310 -5.98 36.40 17.08
C LYS A 310 -7.29 37.11 17.43
N PHE A 311 -7.39 37.70 18.61
CA PHE A 311 -8.48 38.60 18.92
C PHE A 311 -8.31 39.87 18.04
N ASP A 312 -9.38 40.18 17.27
CA ASP A 312 -9.42 41.44 16.54
C ASP A 312 -9.43 42.59 17.57
N ARG A 313 -8.49 43.53 17.46
CA ARG A 313 -8.35 44.70 18.37
C ARG A 313 -9.64 45.46 18.60
N ARG A 314 -10.67 45.24 17.80
CA ARG A 314 -12.00 45.86 17.94
C ARG A 314 -12.85 45.32 19.09
N VAL A 315 -12.52 44.17 19.68
CA VAL A 315 -13.28 43.56 20.80
C VAL A 315 -12.67 43.99 22.15
N ALA A 316 -11.42 44.41 22.21
CA ALA A 316 -10.73 44.82 23.43
C ALA A 316 -11.08 46.27 23.89
N LEU A 317 -12.00 46.94 23.20
CA LEU A 317 -12.43 48.35 23.50
C LEU A 317 -13.94 48.44 23.79
N ARG A 318 -14.55 47.40 24.34
CA ARG A 318 -15.91 47.47 24.90
C ARG A 318 -15.93 47.07 26.36
#